data_88319be23f0dbe75370d117d7da15099
#
_entry.id   88319be23f0dbe75370d117d7da15099
#
_cell.length_a   1.000
_cell.length_b   1.000
_cell.length_c   1.000
_cell.angle_alpha   90.00
_cell.angle_beta   90.00
_cell.angle_gamma   90.00
#
_symmetry.space_group_name_H-M   'P 1'
#
loop_
_entity.id
_entity.type
_entity.pdbx_description
1 polymer ?
#
loop_
_entity_poly.entity_id
_entity_poly.type
_entity_poly.pdbx_seq_one_letter_code
_entity_poly.pdbx_strand_id
1 'polypeptide(L)'
;MSSRKNSVVAAQEKSKPCEVNSRVKGKDAICGLLTRMYRAMRGHFGHRNWWPGNSPFEVCVGAVLTQNTAWRNVVRAIHNLKAAAALDPFRIHELSHDELAALIRPAGYFNVKARRLRNFVDHLVLRHQGESDNLFQAPVEALRRELLFINGVGKETADSIILYAAGKPIFVVDAYTRRILGRHGLVSENADYDTVQLLFHAHVPRDVALYNDFHAQFVAVGHSHCKRVPLCDSCPLGPFRDHRPVNPHTGSSSKR
;
A
#
# COMPACT_ATOMS: atom_id res chain seq x y z
N MET A 1 36.38 5.17 -35.63
CA MET A 1 35.09 4.59 -35.17
C MET A 1 35.23 4.38 -33.67
N SER A 2 34.76 5.33 -32.89
CA SER A 2 34.97 5.34 -31.44
C SER A 2 33.61 5.21 -30.76
N SER A 3 33.41 4.08 -30.09
CA SER A 3 32.19 3.74 -29.32
C SER A 3 32.24 4.45 -27.98
N ARG A 4 31.40 5.45 -27.78
CA ARG A 4 31.22 6.10 -26.46
C ARG A 4 30.21 5.30 -25.66
N LYS A 5 30.69 4.63 -24.62
CA LYS A 5 29.88 4.04 -23.54
C LYS A 5 29.38 5.17 -22.64
N ASN A 6 28.09 5.46 -22.67
CA ASN A 6 27.46 6.31 -21.67
C ASN A 6 27.15 5.45 -20.44
N SER A 7 27.95 5.63 -19.39
CA SER A 7 27.65 5.16 -18.05
C SER A 7 26.74 6.17 -17.37
N VAL A 8 25.46 5.84 -17.19
CA VAL A 8 24.53 6.58 -16.34
C VAL A 8 24.85 6.20 -14.90
N VAL A 9 25.55 7.07 -14.21
CA VAL A 9 25.76 6.98 -12.75
C VAL A 9 24.47 7.44 -12.07
N ALA A 10 23.75 6.49 -11.47
CA ALA A 10 22.59 6.80 -10.64
C ALA A 10 23.07 7.55 -9.38
N ALA A 11 22.71 8.82 -9.28
CA ALA A 11 22.89 9.62 -8.08
C ALA A 11 21.95 9.08 -6.98
N GLN A 12 22.54 8.45 -5.98
CA GLN A 12 21.86 8.13 -4.72
C GLN A 12 21.67 9.43 -3.93
N GLU A 13 20.53 10.09 -4.10
CA GLU A 13 20.08 11.12 -3.15
C GLU A 13 19.80 10.44 -1.79
N LYS A 14 20.68 10.73 -0.84
CA LYS A 14 20.50 10.38 0.58
C LYS A 14 19.32 11.19 1.10
N SER A 15 18.16 10.57 1.28
CA SER A 15 17.05 11.17 2.01
C SER A 15 17.53 11.57 3.40
N LYS A 16 17.49 12.87 3.72
CA LYS A 16 17.87 13.39 5.05
C LYS A 16 16.95 12.75 6.09
N PRO A 17 17.51 12.20 7.18
CA PRO A 17 16.69 11.76 8.31
C PRO A 17 15.95 12.96 8.89
N CYS A 18 14.74 12.73 9.40
CA CYS A 18 13.95 13.73 10.13
C CYS A 18 14.83 14.33 11.25
N GLU A 19 15.35 15.56 11.04
CA GLU A 19 16.13 16.28 12.05
C GLU A 19 15.17 16.70 13.16
N VAL A 20 15.37 16.13 14.34
CA VAL A 20 14.58 16.35 15.54
C VAL A 20 14.90 17.76 16.08
N ASN A 21 14.00 18.71 15.86
CA ASN A 21 14.07 20.01 16.50
C ASN A 21 13.45 19.91 17.92
N SER A 22 14.25 20.16 18.96
CA SER A 22 14.02 19.80 20.36
C SER A 22 12.88 20.54 21.10
N ARG A 23 11.92 21.17 20.41
CA ARG A 23 10.87 22.01 21.05
C ARG A 23 9.43 21.54 20.94
N VAL A 24 9.12 20.34 20.36
CA VAL A 24 7.74 19.84 20.26
C VAL A 24 7.65 18.40 20.82
N LYS A 25 7.41 18.26 22.12
CA LYS A 25 7.46 17.00 22.87
C LYS A 25 6.50 15.89 22.40
N GLY A 26 5.43 16.16 21.65
CA GLY A 26 4.46 15.14 21.21
C GLY A 26 4.70 14.66 19.77
N LYS A 27 4.90 15.58 18.83
CA LYS A 27 5.01 15.27 17.40
C LYS A 27 6.33 14.54 17.07
N ASP A 28 7.42 14.98 17.70
CA ASP A 28 8.75 14.37 17.54
C ASP A 28 8.84 12.96 18.14
N ALA A 29 8.08 12.67 19.21
CA ALA A 29 8.03 11.35 19.81
C ALA A 29 7.42 10.29 18.88
N ILE A 30 6.32 10.61 18.19
CA ILE A 30 5.64 9.70 17.23
C ILE A 30 6.51 9.51 15.98
N CYS A 31 7.07 10.59 15.42
CA CYS A 31 7.98 10.51 14.28
C CYS A 31 9.18 9.61 14.60
N GLY A 32 9.81 9.81 15.77
CA GLY A 32 10.92 8.98 16.23
C GLY A 32 10.53 7.52 16.45
N LEU A 33 9.34 7.25 16.98
CA LEU A 33 8.83 5.90 17.19
C LEU A 33 8.59 5.19 15.85
N LEU A 34 7.86 5.79 14.92
CA LEU A 34 7.60 5.22 13.59
C LEU A 34 8.91 4.95 12.84
N THR A 35 9.88 5.87 12.94
CA THR A 35 11.21 5.67 12.33
C THR A 35 11.96 4.48 12.94
N ARG A 36 11.94 4.31 14.26
CA ARG A 36 12.55 3.14 14.92
C ARG A 36 11.85 1.84 14.56
N MET A 37 10.51 1.82 14.51
CA MET A 37 9.72 0.67 14.08
C MET A 37 10.08 0.28 12.64
N TYR A 38 10.16 1.25 11.72
CA TYR A 38 10.57 1.02 10.34
C TYR A 38 11.97 0.41 10.26
N ARG A 39 12.95 0.99 10.98
CA ARG A 39 14.33 0.48 10.99
C ARG A 39 14.40 -0.96 11.55
N ALA A 40 13.66 -1.27 12.59
CA ALA A 40 13.60 -2.61 13.17
C ALA A 40 13.01 -3.63 12.17
N MET A 41 11.90 -3.30 11.50
CA MET A 41 11.30 -4.14 10.48
C MET A 41 12.25 -4.34 9.29
N ARG A 42 12.84 -3.25 8.78
CA ARG A 42 13.78 -3.30 7.66
C ARG A 42 15.07 -4.05 7.99
N GLY A 43 15.57 -3.94 9.21
CA GLY A 43 16.71 -4.71 9.71
C GLY A 43 16.43 -6.22 9.75
N HIS A 44 15.19 -6.60 10.05
CA HIS A 44 14.77 -8.01 10.14
C HIS A 44 14.46 -8.63 8.76
N PHE A 45 13.72 -7.91 7.89
CA PHE A 45 13.23 -8.44 6.61
C PHE A 45 14.04 -7.99 5.39
N GLY A 46 14.96 -7.05 5.54
CA GLY A 46 15.61 -6.38 4.41
C GLY A 46 14.66 -5.46 3.63
N HIS A 47 15.13 -4.93 2.51
CA HIS A 47 14.30 -4.16 1.58
C HIS A 47 13.32 -5.09 0.85
N ARG A 48 12.04 -4.69 0.74
CA ARG A 48 10.99 -5.60 0.25
C ARG A 48 10.82 -5.61 -1.28
N ASN A 49 11.36 -4.61 -1.99
CA ASN A 49 11.21 -4.46 -3.45
C ASN A 49 9.74 -4.62 -3.89
N TRP A 50 8.86 -3.95 -3.19
CA TRP A 50 7.43 -3.99 -3.42
C TRP A 50 7.04 -2.83 -4.36
N TRP A 51 6.16 -2.97 -5.29
CA TRP A 51 5.19 -3.97 -5.72
C TRP A 51 5.75 -4.77 -6.90
N PRO A 52 5.58 -6.11 -6.97
CA PRO A 52 6.05 -6.91 -8.09
C PRO A 52 5.07 -6.84 -9.26
N GLY A 53 5.29 -5.93 -10.19
CA GLY A 53 4.55 -5.77 -11.45
C GLY A 53 5.48 -5.31 -12.56
N ASN A 54 5.22 -5.75 -13.80
CA ASN A 54 6.08 -5.44 -14.95
C ASN A 54 5.65 -4.15 -15.68
N SER A 55 4.46 -3.63 -15.37
CA SER A 55 3.95 -2.37 -15.92
C SER A 55 3.01 -1.67 -14.93
N PRO A 56 2.81 -0.35 -15.05
CA PRO A 56 1.84 0.37 -14.25
C PRO A 56 0.43 -0.21 -14.33
N PHE A 57 -0.01 -0.62 -15.51
CA PHE A 57 -1.32 -1.27 -15.70
C PHE A 57 -1.43 -2.61 -14.96
N GLU A 58 -0.38 -3.45 -15.01
CA GLU A 58 -0.33 -4.71 -14.24
C GLU A 58 -0.46 -4.45 -12.73
N VAL A 59 0.18 -3.40 -12.23
CA VAL A 59 0.04 -2.98 -10.82
C VAL A 59 -1.40 -2.58 -10.51
N CYS A 60 -2.06 -1.82 -11.37
CA CYS A 60 -3.47 -1.46 -11.20
C CYS A 60 -4.38 -2.69 -11.15
N VAL A 61 -4.20 -3.62 -12.09
CA VAL A 61 -4.94 -4.90 -12.10
C VAL A 61 -4.69 -5.67 -10.82
N GLY A 62 -3.44 -5.76 -10.38
CA GLY A 62 -3.04 -6.39 -9.12
C GLY A 62 -3.73 -5.75 -7.91
N ALA A 63 -3.79 -4.43 -7.84
CA ALA A 63 -4.44 -3.68 -6.75
C ALA A 63 -5.95 -3.99 -6.66
N VAL A 64 -6.64 -4.07 -7.80
CA VAL A 64 -8.07 -4.46 -7.84
C VAL A 64 -8.25 -5.92 -7.44
N LEU A 65 -7.38 -6.81 -7.92
CA LEU A 65 -7.50 -8.26 -7.66
C LEU A 65 -7.06 -8.66 -6.24
N THR A 66 -6.26 -7.84 -5.52
CA THR A 66 -5.78 -8.17 -4.17
C THR A 66 -6.86 -8.05 -3.09
N GLN A 67 -8.00 -7.42 -3.39
CA GLN A 67 -9.07 -7.24 -2.41
C GLN A 67 -9.51 -8.59 -1.80
N ASN A 68 -9.31 -8.74 -0.48
CA ASN A 68 -9.67 -9.94 0.29
C ASN A 68 -9.12 -11.26 -0.28
N THR A 69 -7.90 -11.29 -0.79
CA THR A 69 -7.26 -12.53 -1.26
C THR A 69 -5.75 -12.53 -1.01
N ALA A 70 -5.17 -13.73 -0.95
CA ALA A 70 -3.73 -13.89 -0.83
C ALA A 70 -3.03 -13.53 -2.15
N TRP A 71 -1.89 -12.84 -2.07
CA TRP A 71 -1.10 -12.41 -3.23
C TRP A 71 -0.79 -13.54 -4.24
N ARG A 72 -0.48 -14.75 -3.77
CA ARG A 72 -0.26 -15.91 -4.64
C ARG A 72 -1.42 -16.20 -5.61
N ASN A 73 -2.65 -15.89 -5.20
CA ASN A 73 -3.84 -16.08 -6.03
C ASN A 73 -3.96 -14.97 -7.08
N VAL A 74 -3.55 -13.75 -6.72
CA VAL A 74 -3.46 -12.62 -7.66
C VAL A 74 -2.43 -12.91 -8.76
N VAL A 75 -1.25 -13.41 -8.38
CA VAL A 75 -0.20 -13.83 -9.33
C VAL A 75 -0.73 -14.85 -10.33
N ARG A 76 -1.51 -15.85 -9.88
CA ARG A 76 -2.12 -16.84 -10.78
C ARG A 76 -3.15 -16.21 -11.72
N ALA A 77 -3.95 -15.27 -11.24
CA ALA A 77 -4.92 -14.57 -12.07
C ALA A 77 -4.24 -13.68 -13.13
N ILE A 78 -3.20 -12.95 -12.74
CA ILE A 78 -2.39 -12.14 -13.67
C ILE A 78 -1.69 -13.04 -14.70
N HIS A 79 -1.18 -14.19 -14.27
CA HIS A 79 -0.59 -15.18 -15.20
C HIS A 79 -1.61 -15.64 -16.25
N ASN A 80 -2.84 -15.95 -15.87
CA ASN A 80 -3.90 -16.35 -16.79
C ASN A 80 -4.22 -15.23 -17.80
N LEU A 81 -4.32 -13.98 -17.33
CA LEU A 81 -4.53 -12.81 -18.21
C LEU A 81 -3.38 -12.66 -19.21
N LYS A 82 -2.13 -12.83 -18.77
CA LYS A 82 -0.95 -12.79 -19.65
C LYS A 82 -0.97 -13.93 -20.67
N ALA A 83 -1.25 -15.16 -20.24
CA ALA A 83 -1.31 -16.33 -21.11
C ALA A 83 -2.39 -16.22 -22.21
N ALA A 84 -3.49 -15.53 -21.89
CA ALA A 84 -4.56 -15.23 -22.84
C ALA A 84 -4.33 -13.96 -23.68
N ALA A 85 -3.13 -13.32 -23.57
CA ALA A 85 -2.84 -12.01 -24.16
C ALA A 85 -3.92 -10.94 -23.81
N ALA A 86 -4.54 -11.07 -22.62
CA ALA A 86 -5.64 -10.24 -22.15
C ALA A 86 -5.23 -9.22 -21.07
N LEU A 87 -3.93 -9.14 -20.70
CA LEU A 87 -3.45 -8.12 -19.77
C LEU A 87 -3.18 -6.79 -20.50
N ASP A 88 -4.22 -6.26 -21.10
CA ASP A 88 -4.25 -5.05 -21.89
C ASP A 88 -5.59 -4.33 -21.67
N PRO A 89 -5.64 -2.99 -21.54
CA PRO A 89 -6.89 -2.27 -21.27
C PRO A 89 -7.98 -2.52 -22.31
N PHE A 90 -7.65 -2.46 -23.60
CA PHE A 90 -8.62 -2.65 -24.67
C PHE A 90 -9.10 -4.10 -24.73
N ARG A 91 -8.19 -5.04 -24.56
CA ARG A 91 -8.56 -6.47 -24.53
C ARG A 91 -9.47 -6.80 -23.36
N ILE A 92 -9.18 -6.31 -22.14
CA ILE A 92 -10.10 -6.49 -21.00
C ILE A 92 -11.44 -5.80 -21.26
N HIS A 93 -11.46 -4.63 -21.88
CA HIS A 93 -12.68 -3.90 -22.23
C HIS A 93 -13.57 -4.69 -23.22
N GLU A 94 -12.99 -5.46 -24.15
CA GLU A 94 -13.70 -6.26 -25.13
C GLU A 94 -14.24 -7.60 -24.60
N LEU A 95 -13.58 -8.20 -23.59
CA LEU A 95 -13.99 -9.49 -23.04
C LEU A 95 -15.43 -9.42 -22.50
N SER A 96 -16.19 -10.48 -22.62
CA SER A 96 -17.43 -10.64 -21.86
C SER A 96 -17.16 -10.74 -20.36
N HIS A 97 -18.19 -10.52 -19.54
CA HIS A 97 -18.05 -10.67 -18.09
C HIS A 97 -17.57 -12.08 -17.69
N ASP A 98 -18.14 -13.09 -18.34
CA ASP A 98 -17.86 -14.50 -18.01
C ASP A 98 -16.44 -14.92 -18.43
N GLU A 99 -15.94 -14.45 -19.57
CA GLU A 99 -14.55 -14.67 -20.00
C GLU A 99 -13.57 -14.02 -19.02
N LEU A 100 -13.79 -12.75 -18.66
CA LEU A 100 -12.94 -12.07 -17.68
C LEU A 100 -12.99 -12.77 -16.32
N ALA A 101 -14.17 -13.15 -15.83
CA ALA A 101 -14.35 -13.87 -14.58
C ALA A 101 -13.66 -15.23 -14.57
N ALA A 102 -13.68 -15.95 -15.69
CA ALA A 102 -12.97 -17.24 -15.85
C ALA A 102 -11.45 -17.06 -15.73
N LEU A 103 -10.87 -16.05 -16.40
CA LEU A 103 -9.43 -15.77 -16.36
C LEU A 103 -8.94 -15.42 -14.96
N ILE A 104 -9.71 -14.60 -14.22
CA ILE A 104 -9.33 -14.15 -12.88
C ILE A 104 -9.86 -15.05 -11.74
N ARG A 105 -10.45 -16.21 -12.05
CA ARG A 105 -11.02 -17.15 -11.08
C ARG A 105 -10.10 -17.47 -9.90
N PRO A 106 -8.77 -17.63 -10.06
CA PRO A 106 -7.84 -17.87 -8.94
C PRO A 106 -7.88 -16.78 -7.86
N ALA A 107 -8.20 -15.53 -8.20
CA ALA A 107 -8.25 -14.41 -7.26
C ALA A 107 -9.41 -14.52 -6.23
N GLY A 108 -10.37 -15.42 -6.40
CA GLY A 108 -11.57 -15.55 -5.56
C GLY A 108 -12.54 -14.37 -5.75
N TYR A 109 -13.79 -14.54 -5.35
CA TYR A 109 -14.85 -13.54 -5.59
C TYR A 109 -14.85 -13.00 -7.02
N PHE A 110 -14.52 -13.88 -7.96
CA PHE A 110 -14.13 -13.52 -9.33
C PHE A 110 -15.25 -12.80 -10.09
N ASN A 111 -16.52 -13.10 -9.89
CA ASN A 111 -17.61 -12.36 -10.53
C ASN A 111 -17.68 -10.89 -10.07
N VAL A 112 -17.51 -10.64 -8.77
CA VAL A 112 -17.47 -9.27 -8.23
C VAL A 112 -16.21 -8.55 -8.69
N LYS A 113 -15.06 -9.25 -8.68
CA LYS A 113 -13.78 -8.69 -9.11
C LYS A 113 -13.73 -8.42 -10.61
N ALA A 114 -14.33 -9.26 -11.44
CA ALA A 114 -14.47 -9.02 -12.87
C ALA A 114 -15.23 -7.71 -13.14
N ARG A 115 -16.34 -7.48 -12.41
CA ARG A 115 -17.09 -6.22 -12.51
C ARG A 115 -16.25 -5.02 -12.07
N ARG A 116 -15.54 -5.11 -10.94
CA ARG A 116 -14.69 -4.03 -10.43
C ARG A 116 -13.53 -3.71 -11.38
N LEU A 117 -12.88 -4.75 -11.89
CA LEU A 117 -11.81 -4.61 -12.87
C LEU A 117 -12.32 -4.01 -14.17
N ARG A 118 -13.49 -4.45 -14.64
CA ARG A 118 -14.15 -3.86 -15.80
C ARG A 118 -14.43 -2.37 -15.60
N ASN A 119 -15.01 -1.97 -14.46
CA ASN A 119 -15.30 -0.57 -14.18
C ASN A 119 -14.03 0.29 -14.21
N PHE A 120 -12.92 -0.21 -13.65
CA PHE A 120 -11.63 0.48 -13.71
C PHE A 120 -11.12 0.59 -15.16
N VAL A 121 -11.16 -0.50 -15.90
CA VAL A 121 -10.67 -0.54 -17.29
C VAL A 121 -11.55 0.31 -18.21
N ASP A 122 -12.86 0.24 -18.09
CA ASP A 122 -13.79 1.09 -18.87
C ASP A 122 -13.53 2.57 -18.61
N HIS A 123 -13.29 2.96 -17.35
CA HIS A 123 -12.89 4.32 -17.01
C HIS A 123 -11.55 4.71 -17.68
N LEU A 124 -10.56 3.83 -17.64
CA LEU A 124 -9.26 4.06 -18.25
C LEU A 124 -9.36 4.20 -19.79
N VAL A 125 -10.11 3.32 -20.44
CA VAL A 125 -10.29 3.35 -21.90
C VAL A 125 -11.08 4.60 -22.32
N LEU A 126 -12.20 4.87 -21.67
CA LEU A 126 -13.11 5.93 -22.10
C LEU A 126 -12.64 7.36 -21.74
N ARG A 127 -11.84 7.51 -20.67
CA ARG A 127 -11.39 8.81 -20.18
C ARG A 127 -9.92 9.10 -20.47
N HIS A 128 -9.11 8.05 -20.57
CA HIS A 128 -7.66 8.15 -20.68
C HIS A 128 -7.08 7.37 -21.86
N GLN A 129 -7.92 6.98 -22.83
CA GLN A 129 -7.51 6.30 -24.08
C GLN A 129 -6.77 4.98 -23.81
N GLY A 130 -7.07 4.29 -22.72
CA GLY A 130 -6.39 3.07 -22.32
C GLY A 130 -5.00 3.27 -21.69
N GLU A 131 -4.51 4.51 -21.62
CA GLU A 131 -3.15 4.82 -21.17
C GLU A 131 -3.12 5.20 -19.69
N SER A 132 -2.45 4.38 -18.88
CA SER A 132 -2.27 4.64 -17.45
C SER A 132 -1.52 5.96 -17.19
N ASP A 133 -0.57 6.31 -18.05
CA ASP A 133 0.22 7.54 -17.90
C ASP A 133 -0.65 8.79 -18.03
N ASN A 134 -1.70 8.76 -18.88
CA ASN A 134 -2.66 9.85 -18.99
C ASN A 134 -3.43 10.05 -17.68
N LEU A 135 -3.90 8.97 -17.07
CA LEU A 135 -4.56 9.01 -15.76
C LEU A 135 -3.61 9.54 -14.67
N PHE A 136 -2.34 9.16 -14.71
CA PHE A 136 -1.35 9.50 -13.69
C PHE A 136 -0.78 10.92 -13.81
N GLN A 137 -1.10 11.69 -14.83
CA GLN A 137 -0.69 13.10 -14.91
C GLN A 137 -1.32 13.97 -13.82
N ALA A 138 -2.52 13.60 -13.36
CA ALA A 138 -3.24 14.37 -12.34
C ALA A 138 -2.46 14.43 -11.01
N PRO A 139 -2.52 15.56 -10.25
CA PRO A 139 -2.01 15.63 -8.88
C PRO A 139 -2.65 14.58 -7.97
N VAL A 140 -1.94 14.20 -6.86
CA VAL A 140 -2.36 13.12 -5.95
C VAL A 140 -3.82 13.22 -5.53
N GLU A 141 -4.25 14.39 -5.09
CA GLU A 141 -5.61 14.61 -4.58
C GLU A 141 -6.68 14.50 -5.68
N ALA A 142 -6.37 14.95 -6.90
CA ALA A 142 -7.27 14.85 -8.05
C ALA A 142 -7.37 13.39 -8.53
N LEU A 143 -6.22 12.72 -8.68
CA LEU A 143 -6.14 11.31 -9.03
C LEU A 143 -6.89 10.42 -8.01
N ARG A 144 -6.72 10.70 -6.71
CA ARG A 144 -7.41 9.98 -5.65
C ARG A 144 -8.92 10.14 -5.74
N ARG A 145 -9.42 11.36 -5.95
CA ARG A 145 -10.86 11.60 -6.12
C ARG A 145 -11.41 10.87 -7.35
N GLU A 146 -10.69 10.91 -8.45
CA GLU A 146 -11.07 10.24 -9.69
C GLU A 146 -11.13 8.73 -9.51
N LEU A 147 -10.12 8.11 -8.93
CA LEU A 147 -10.10 6.66 -8.65
C LEU A 147 -11.23 6.24 -7.71
N LEU A 148 -11.51 7.02 -6.66
CA LEU A 148 -12.60 6.74 -5.71
C LEU A 148 -13.99 6.87 -6.34
N PHE A 149 -14.15 7.59 -7.44
CA PHE A 149 -15.39 7.68 -8.19
C PHE A 149 -15.71 6.38 -8.96
N ILE A 150 -14.70 5.55 -9.23
CA ILE A 150 -14.87 4.27 -9.92
C ILE A 150 -15.51 3.25 -8.99
N ASN A 151 -16.69 2.73 -9.37
CA ASN A 151 -17.40 1.74 -8.56
C ASN A 151 -16.55 0.48 -8.36
N GLY A 152 -16.27 0.14 -7.10
CA GLY A 152 -15.44 -1.00 -6.71
C GLY A 152 -13.99 -0.65 -6.40
N VAL A 153 -13.58 0.60 -6.56
CA VAL A 153 -12.28 1.11 -6.13
C VAL A 153 -12.45 1.84 -4.79
N GLY A 154 -12.04 1.20 -3.71
CA GLY A 154 -12.02 1.80 -2.36
C GLY A 154 -10.69 2.51 -2.07
N LYS A 155 -10.59 3.14 -0.86
CA LYS A 155 -9.42 3.94 -0.43
C LYS A 155 -8.11 3.16 -0.56
N GLU A 156 -8.06 1.91 -0.05
CA GLU A 156 -6.86 1.06 -0.12
C GLU A 156 -6.45 0.77 -1.57
N THR A 157 -7.42 0.46 -2.45
CA THR A 157 -7.14 0.19 -3.86
C THR A 157 -6.68 1.45 -4.60
N ALA A 158 -7.35 2.59 -4.38
CA ALA A 158 -6.98 3.88 -4.98
C ALA A 158 -5.56 4.29 -4.55
N ASP A 159 -5.27 4.24 -3.26
CA ASP A 159 -3.97 4.64 -2.72
C ASP A 159 -2.86 3.66 -3.12
N SER A 160 -3.17 2.36 -3.30
CA SER A 160 -2.23 1.39 -3.88
C SER A 160 -1.89 1.72 -5.34
N ILE A 161 -2.88 2.08 -6.14
CA ILE A 161 -2.65 2.52 -7.53
C ILE A 161 -1.78 3.78 -7.55
N ILE A 162 -2.09 4.76 -6.69
CA ILE A 162 -1.35 6.03 -6.62
C ILE A 162 0.11 5.81 -6.20
N LEU A 163 0.33 5.01 -5.16
CA LEU A 163 1.69 4.79 -4.64
C LEU A 163 2.51 3.90 -5.59
N TYR A 164 1.96 2.77 -6.00
CA TYR A 164 2.74 1.72 -6.66
C TYR A 164 2.73 1.79 -8.18
N ALA A 165 1.63 2.25 -8.79
CA ALA A 165 1.55 2.40 -10.24
C ALA A 165 1.90 3.82 -10.71
N ALA A 166 1.34 4.84 -10.06
CA ALA A 166 1.60 6.23 -10.45
C ALA A 166 2.88 6.82 -9.82
N GLY A 167 3.52 6.12 -8.87
CA GLY A 167 4.75 6.60 -8.23
C GLY A 167 4.57 7.92 -7.47
N LYS A 168 3.43 8.11 -6.81
CA LYS A 168 3.12 9.35 -6.09
C LYS A 168 3.01 9.11 -4.57
N PRO A 169 3.48 10.08 -3.74
CA PRO A 169 3.62 9.87 -2.30
C PRO A 169 2.28 9.94 -1.55
N ILE A 170 1.62 8.81 -1.44
CA ILE A 170 0.47 8.58 -0.56
C ILE A 170 0.71 7.32 0.27
N PHE A 171 0.37 7.32 1.55
CA PHE A 171 0.56 6.14 2.39
C PHE A 171 -0.64 5.20 2.27
N VAL A 172 -0.37 3.92 1.99
CA VAL A 172 -1.40 2.87 1.91
C VAL A 172 -1.66 2.29 3.29
N VAL A 173 -2.93 2.15 3.65
CA VAL A 173 -3.38 1.56 4.91
C VAL A 173 -4.17 0.29 4.65
N ASP A 174 -3.60 -0.86 4.98
CA ASP A 174 -4.25 -2.16 4.87
C ASP A 174 -4.72 -2.68 6.26
N ALA A 175 -5.31 -3.86 6.27
CA ALA A 175 -5.73 -4.51 7.50
C ALA A 175 -4.55 -4.84 8.43
N TYR A 176 -3.36 -5.13 7.90
CA TYR A 176 -2.16 -5.39 8.69
C TYR A 176 -1.67 -4.12 9.38
N THR A 177 -1.57 -3.01 8.64
CA THR A 177 -1.18 -1.71 9.17
C THR A 177 -2.07 -1.29 10.34
N ARG A 178 -3.40 -1.33 10.16
CA ARG A 178 -4.36 -0.99 11.23
C ARG A 178 -4.20 -1.88 12.45
N ARG A 179 -4.13 -3.20 12.25
CA ARG A 179 -4.00 -4.17 13.34
C ARG A 179 -2.71 -3.98 14.13
N ILE A 180 -1.58 -3.77 13.45
CA ILE A 180 -0.29 -3.57 14.08
C ILE A 180 -0.31 -2.28 14.90
N LEU A 181 -0.70 -1.16 14.30
CA LEU A 181 -0.73 0.13 14.99
C LEU A 181 -1.72 0.16 16.17
N GLY A 182 -2.90 -0.47 16.03
CA GLY A 182 -3.86 -0.63 17.11
C GLY A 182 -3.27 -1.43 18.27
N ARG A 183 -2.64 -2.57 18.01
CA ARG A 183 -2.01 -3.41 19.05
C ARG A 183 -0.83 -2.74 19.74
N HIS A 184 -0.17 -1.81 19.06
CA HIS A 184 0.90 -0.98 19.64
C HIS A 184 0.38 0.33 20.28
N GLY A 185 -0.94 0.57 20.28
CA GLY A 185 -1.56 1.73 20.91
C GLY A 185 -1.28 3.07 20.21
N LEU A 186 -0.80 3.03 18.95
CA LEU A 186 -0.55 4.24 18.15
C LEU A 186 -1.82 4.84 17.57
N VAL A 187 -2.84 4.02 17.37
CA VAL A 187 -4.19 4.39 16.96
C VAL A 187 -5.21 3.57 17.75
N SER A 188 -6.46 4.02 17.79
CA SER A 188 -7.57 3.19 18.29
C SER A 188 -7.70 1.91 17.44
N GLU A 189 -8.08 0.78 18.05
CA GLU A 189 -8.32 -0.48 17.33
C GLU A 189 -9.40 -0.31 16.24
N ASN A 190 -10.34 0.63 16.45
CA ASN A 190 -11.41 0.97 15.52
C ASN A 190 -11.10 2.20 14.66
N ALA A 191 -9.84 2.65 14.63
CA ALA A 191 -9.46 3.80 13.80
C ALA A 191 -9.81 3.52 12.33
N ASP A 192 -10.42 4.51 11.69
CA ASP A 192 -10.74 4.45 10.27
C ASP A 192 -9.47 4.58 9.40
N TYR A 193 -9.66 4.37 8.11
CA TYR A 193 -8.59 4.44 7.13
C TYR A 193 -7.86 5.78 7.14
N ASP A 194 -8.64 6.88 7.12
CA ASP A 194 -8.09 8.23 6.97
C ASP A 194 -7.32 8.66 8.24
N THR A 195 -7.81 8.30 9.42
CA THR A 195 -7.12 8.55 10.69
C THR A 195 -5.73 7.90 10.70
N VAL A 196 -5.65 6.64 10.26
CA VAL A 196 -4.35 5.93 10.18
C VAL A 196 -3.44 6.54 9.11
N GLN A 197 -3.98 6.88 7.95
CA GLN A 197 -3.22 7.52 6.88
C GLN A 197 -2.66 8.89 7.31
N LEU A 198 -3.47 9.70 7.99
CA LEU A 198 -3.05 11.00 8.52
C LEU A 198 -1.90 10.89 9.52
N LEU A 199 -1.84 9.81 10.32
CA LEU A 199 -0.71 9.56 11.22
C LEU A 199 0.61 9.53 10.43
N PHE A 200 0.65 8.80 9.31
CA PHE A 200 1.85 8.72 8.46
C PHE A 200 2.12 10.04 7.76
N HIS A 201 1.12 10.66 7.17
CA HIS A 201 1.27 11.93 6.46
C HIS A 201 1.75 13.08 7.37
N ALA A 202 1.45 13.03 8.66
CA ALA A 202 1.86 14.02 9.65
C ALA A 202 3.27 13.78 10.22
N HIS A 203 3.76 12.53 10.24
CA HIS A 203 4.94 12.14 11.01
C HIS A 203 6.03 11.42 10.20
N VAL A 204 5.76 11.07 8.94
CA VAL A 204 6.73 10.40 8.06
C VAL A 204 6.92 11.26 6.81
N PRO A 205 8.17 11.49 6.36
CA PRO A 205 8.42 12.23 5.14
C PRO A 205 7.61 11.68 3.96
N ARG A 206 7.03 12.57 3.15
CA ARG A 206 6.28 12.19 1.94
C ARG A 206 7.25 11.81 0.84
N ASP A 207 7.71 10.58 0.89
CA ASP A 207 8.64 9.99 -0.06
C ASP A 207 8.08 8.65 -0.57
N VAL A 208 8.08 8.47 -1.89
CA VAL A 208 7.48 7.29 -2.55
C VAL A 208 8.19 6.02 -2.16
N ALA A 209 9.53 6.01 -2.17
CA ALA A 209 10.32 4.82 -1.86
C ALA A 209 10.16 4.42 -0.39
N LEU A 210 10.14 5.43 0.51
CA LEU A 210 9.91 5.20 1.94
C LEU A 210 8.51 4.66 2.20
N TYR A 211 7.47 5.26 1.62
CA TYR A 211 6.09 4.79 1.81
C TYR A 211 5.88 3.39 1.27
N ASN A 212 6.46 3.11 0.09
CA ASN A 212 6.44 1.79 -0.53
C ASN A 212 7.05 0.72 0.40
N ASP A 213 8.31 0.91 0.81
CA ASP A 213 8.98 -0.08 1.65
C ASP A 213 8.35 -0.16 3.05
N PHE A 214 7.94 0.97 3.64
CA PHE A 214 7.32 0.98 4.97
C PHE A 214 6.00 0.18 5.00
N HIS A 215 5.12 0.38 4.01
CA HIS A 215 3.91 -0.43 3.89
C HIS A 215 4.23 -1.91 3.69
N ALA A 216 5.16 -2.23 2.81
CA ALA A 216 5.59 -3.61 2.57
C ALA A 216 6.18 -4.28 3.82
N GLN A 217 6.85 -3.53 4.71
CA GLN A 217 7.32 -4.02 6.01
C GLN A 217 6.15 -4.36 6.93
N PHE A 218 5.08 -3.54 6.99
CA PHE A 218 3.87 -3.88 7.75
C PHE A 218 3.19 -5.14 7.21
N VAL A 219 3.11 -5.30 5.89
CA VAL A 219 2.60 -6.52 5.26
C VAL A 219 3.43 -7.73 5.70
N ALA A 220 4.76 -7.62 5.71
CA ALA A 220 5.65 -8.70 6.15
C ALA A 220 5.43 -9.08 7.62
N VAL A 221 5.38 -8.11 8.53
CA VAL A 221 5.08 -8.34 9.95
C VAL A 221 3.68 -8.94 10.13
N GLY A 222 2.68 -8.40 9.43
CA GLY A 222 1.30 -8.86 9.52
C GLY A 222 1.12 -10.31 9.08
N HIS A 223 1.88 -10.70 8.06
CA HIS A 223 1.85 -12.05 7.50
C HIS A 223 2.63 -13.07 8.33
N SER A 224 3.81 -12.71 8.84
CA SER A 224 4.70 -13.63 9.55
C SER A 224 4.46 -13.66 11.07
N HIS A 225 4.25 -12.52 11.73
CA HIS A 225 4.22 -12.40 13.18
C HIS A 225 2.90 -11.90 13.74
N CYS A 226 2.37 -10.78 13.25
CA CYS A 226 1.17 -10.16 13.80
C CYS A 226 -0.11 -10.81 13.25
N LYS A 227 -0.30 -12.09 13.53
CA LYS A 227 -1.46 -12.89 13.14
C LYS A 227 -2.64 -12.70 14.10
N ARG A 228 -3.70 -13.52 13.97
CA ARG A 228 -4.81 -13.56 14.93
C ARG A 228 -4.28 -13.80 16.36
N VAL A 229 -3.43 -14.81 16.55
CA VAL A 229 -2.59 -15.00 17.73
C VAL A 229 -1.20 -14.48 17.38
N PRO A 230 -0.73 -13.39 18.00
CA PRO A 230 0.52 -12.76 17.63
C PRO A 230 1.74 -13.51 18.16
N LEU A 231 2.81 -13.57 17.36
CA LEU A 231 4.11 -14.17 17.72
C LEU A 231 5.08 -13.04 18.10
N CYS A 232 4.85 -12.44 19.28
CA CYS A 232 5.53 -11.21 19.68
C CYS A 232 6.99 -11.39 20.05
N ASP A 233 7.37 -12.55 20.57
CA ASP A 233 8.75 -12.78 21.09
C ASP A 233 9.79 -12.82 19.96
N SER A 234 9.39 -13.28 18.78
CA SER A 234 10.23 -13.27 17.57
C SER A 234 9.96 -12.07 16.63
N CYS A 235 9.01 -11.21 16.99
CA CYS A 235 8.59 -10.09 16.14
C CYS A 235 9.58 -8.93 16.23
N PRO A 236 10.03 -8.34 15.10
CA PRO A 236 10.90 -7.15 15.12
C PRO A 236 10.25 -5.95 15.83
N LEU A 237 8.93 -5.94 15.95
CA LEU A 237 8.18 -4.92 16.69
C LEU A 237 7.90 -5.30 18.14
N GLY A 238 8.30 -6.48 18.62
CA GLY A 238 8.13 -6.94 20.01
C GLY A 238 8.60 -5.90 21.06
N PRO A 239 9.79 -5.29 20.89
CA PRO A 239 10.31 -4.28 21.83
C PRO A 239 9.48 -3.00 21.92
N PHE A 240 8.54 -2.75 21.01
CA PHE A 240 7.74 -1.54 20.97
C PHE A 240 6.34 -1.70 21.62
N ARG A 241 6.05 -2.83 22.29
CA ARG A 241 4.73 -3.12 22.87
C ARG A 241 4.35 -2.21 24.04
N ASP A 242 5.32 -1.72 24.78
CA ASP A 242 5.10 -0.96 26.02
C ASP A 242 4.96 0.56 25.78
N HIS A 243 4.97 0.99 24.52
CA HIS A 243 4.79 2.39 24.16
C HIS A 243 3.32 2.77 23.93
N ARG A 244 2.39 2.17 24.71
CA ARG A 244 1.00 2.67 24.74
C ARG A 244 1.04 4.10 25.28
N PRO A 245 0.52 5.11 24.56
CA PRO A 245 0.29 6.40 25.17
C PRO A 245 -0.61 6.18 26.39
N VAL A 246 -0.17 6.62 27.56
CA VAL A 246 -0.99 6.61 28.77
C VAL A 246 -2.22 7.44 28.43
N ASN A 247 -3.38 6.77 28.36
CA ASN A 247 -4.64 7.43 28.04
C ASN A 247 -4.96 8.33 29.26
N PRO A 248 -4.96 9.67 29.14
CA PRO A 248 -5.16 10.55 30.28
C PRO A 248 -6.58 10.47 30.91
N HIS A 249 -7.45 9.61 30.35
CA HIS A 249 -8.85 9.45 30.76
C HIS A 249 -9.19 8.16 31.52
N THR A 250 -8.22 7.31 31.85
CA THR A 250 -8.45 6.25 32.84
C THR A 250 -8.07 6.78 34.21
N GLY A 251 -8.81 7.80 34.64
CA GLY A 251 -8.83 8.24 36.04
C GLY A 251 -9.42 7.15 36.92
N SER A 252 -8.60 6.76 37.89
CA SER A 252 -8.93 6.05 39.11
C SER A 252 -10.43 5.86 39.40
N SER A 253 -10.89 4.63 39.36
CA SER A 253 -12.00 4.20 40.20
C SER A 253 -11.45 3.16 41.17
N SER A 254 -10.74 3.65 42.19
CA SER A 254 -10.62 2.98 43.47
C SER A 254 -12.00 3.03 44.11
N LYS A 255 -12.68 1.90 44.21
CA LYS A 255 -13.78 1.72 45.15
C LYS A 255 -13.45 0.56 46.09
N ARG A 256 -13.48 0.94 47.29
CA ARG A 256 -13.45 0.20 48.56
C ARG A 256 -14.34 -1.06 48.56
#